data_3332485664429cd8423ecf06f02c83f4
#
_entry.id   3332485664429cd8423ecf06f02c83f4
#
_cell.length_a   1.000
_cell.length_b   1.000
_cell.length_c   1.000
_cell.angle_alpha   90.00
_cell.angle_beta   90.00
_cell.angle_gamma   90.00
#
_symmetry.space_group_name_H-M   'P 1'
#
loop_
_entity.id
_entity.type
_entity.pdbx_description
1 polymer ?
#
loop_
_entity_poly.entity_id
_entity_poly.type
_entity_poly.pdbx_seq_one_letter_code
_entity_poly.pdbx_strand_id
1 'polypeptide(L)'
;MVTEFVEQKLRNKPVDELLGEPTFVTYGILEDQVAVAESVVKTPQWGRKHGYLALIVKEAKYRLITATTNIVDRQVKPASTDPNIDGKTSNFERIKLPRAQDENIREFHLQEETDGQLKENIIEAVEEEYLGKLKKDYGGYSDETAKSLLNHLNTTWCNITTLEKGKALGIFRAPWDMTSNITKYE
;
A
#
# COMPACT_ATOMS: atom_id res chain seq x y z
N MET A 1 -15.46 13.75 -8.32
CA MET A 1 -16.27 12.50 -8.25
C MET A 1 -15.42 11.28 -7.84
N VAL A 2 -14.30 10.93 -8.53
CA VAL A 2 -13.41 9.83 -8.08
C VAL A 2 -12.69 10.22 -6.79
N THR A 3 -12.09 11.39 -6.74
CA THR A 3 -11.38 11.96 -5.57
C THR A 3 -12.26 11.98 -4.32
N GLU A 4 -13.47 12.54 -4.40
CA GLU A 4 -14.42 12.56 -3.29
C GLU A 4 -14.77 11.17 -2.77
N PHE A 5 -14.89 10.18 -3.68
CA PHE A 5 -15.17 8.80 -3.30
C PHE A 5 -14.01 8.19 -2.52
N VAL A 6 -12.78 8.37 -2.97
CA VAL A 6 -11.57 7.87 -2.31
C VAL A 6 -11.38 8.54 -0.97
N GLU A 7 -11.41 9.86 -0.91
CA GLU A 7 -11.31 10.62 0.34
C GLU A 7 -12.34 10.18 1.37
N GLN A 8 -13.61 10.04 0.97
CA GLN A 8 -14.66 9.61 1.88
C GLN A 8 -14.42 8.21 2.43
N LYS A 9 -13.87 7.30 1.61
CA LYS A 9 -13.55 5.92 2.03
C LYS A 9 -12.38 5.86 2.96
N LEU A 10 -11.33 6.65 2.71
CA LEU A 10 -10.09 6.61 3.47
C LEU A 10 -10.13 7.48 4.73
N ARG A 11 -10.94 8.57 4.78
CA ARG A 11 -11.16 9.37 6.00
C ARG A 11 -11.63 8.55 7.20
N ASN A 12 -12.40 7.50 6.97
CA ASN A 12 -12.88 6.61 8.02
C ASN A 12 -11.88 5.53 8.42
N LYS A 13 -10.67 5.59 7.87
CA LYS A 13 -9.56 4.68 8.15
C LYS A 13 -8.27 5.50 8.30
N PRO A 14 -8.21 6.35 9.33
CA PRO A 14 -6.99 7.10 9.60
C PRO A 14 -5.86 6.14 9.93
N VAL A 15 -4.67 6.55 9.57
CA VAL A 15 -3.44 5.91 10.02
C VAL A 15 -3.05 6.61 11.32
N ASP A 16 -2.79 5.84 12.38
CA ASP A 16 -2.41 6.40 13.66
C ASP A 16 -1.01 7.03 13.58
N GLU A 17 -0.81 8.13 14.29
CA GLU A 17 0.46 8.81 14.36
C GLU A 17 1.54 7.90 14.96
N LEU A 18 2.66 7.78 14.24
CA LEU A 18 3.82 7.02 14.67
C LEU A 18 4.72 7.96 15.48
N LEU A 19 4.62 7.86 16.80
CA LEU A 19 5.38 8.71 17.71
C LEU A 19 6.80 8.17 17.91
N GLY A 20 7.79 9.04 17.68
CA GLY A 20 9.21 8.77 17.88
C GLY A 20 9.83 7.87 16.81
N GLU A 21 11.03 7.36 17.09
CA GLU A 21 11.82 6.58 16.12
C GLU A 21 11.07 5.31 15.67
N PRO A 22 10.95 5.10 14.32
CA PRO A 22 10.30 3.91 13.79
C PRO A 22 11.02 2.64 14.21
N THR A 23 10.28 1.73 14.82
CA THR A 23 10.76 0.40 15.19
C THR A 23 10.12 -0.65 14.30
N PHE A 24 10.63 -1.88 14.33
CA PHE A 24 10.00 -2.99 13.61
C PHE A 24 8.52 -3.19 14.01
N VAL A 25 8.19 -3.00 15.28
CA VAL A 25 6.81 -3.16 15.80
C VAL A 25 5.91 -2.03 15.32
N THR A 26 6.33 -0.77 15.51
CA THR A 26 5.54 0.39 15.11
C THR A 26 5.38 0.48 13.59
N TYR A 27 6.41 0.11 12.84
CA TYR A 27 6.31 -0.04 11.38
C TYR A 27 5.30 -1.12 10.98
N GLY A 28 5.30 -2.27 11.66
CA GLY A 28 4.34 -3.33 11.38
C GLY A 28 2.88 -2.88 11.56
N ILE A 29 2.62 -2.10 12.60
CA ILE A 29 1.30 -1.50 12.86
C ILE A 29 0.94 -0.52 11.73
N LEU A 30 1.85 0.37 11.34
CA LEU A 30 1.66 1.32 10.24
C LEU A 30 1.37 0.60 8.92
N GLU A 31 2.18 -0.41 8.57
CA GLU A 31 2.00 -1.20 7.33
C GLU A 31 0.63 -1.90 7.31
N ASP A 32 0.19 -2.46 8.44
CA ASP A 32 -1.11 -3.14 8.55
C ASP A 32 -2.28 -2.15 8.46
N GLN A 33 -2.18 -0.97 9.06
CA GLN A 33 -3.20 0.09 8.94
C GLN A 33 -3.33 0.60 7.50
N VAL A 34 -2.20 0.88 6.83
CA VAL A 34 -2.19 1.29 5.42
C VAL A 34 -2.76 0.19 4.53
N ALA A 35 -2.41 -1.08 4.76
CA ALA A 35 -2.94 -2.22 4.02
C ALA A 35 -4.46 -2.38 4.21
N VAL A 36 -4.97 -2.18 5.42
CA VAL A 36 -6.42 -2.18 5.70
C VAL A 36 -7.11 -1.03 4.98
N ALA A 37 -6.55 0.19 5.04
CA ALA A 37 -7.10 1.35 4.34
C ALA A 37 -7.18 1.11 2.83
N GLU A 38 -6.12 0.59 2.21
CA GLU A 38 -6.07 0.31 0.78
C GLU A 38 -7.09 -0.76 0.34
N SER A 39 -7.31 -1.78 1.16
CA SER A 39 -8.27 -2.86 0.87
C SER A 39 -9.73 -2.40 0.83
N VAL A 40 -10.03 -1.24 1.39
CA VAL A 40 -11.40 -0.66 1.41
C VAL A 40 -11.80 -0.12 0.03
N VAL A 41 -10.84 0.34 -0.77
CA VAL A 41 -11.10 0.83 -2.12
C VAL A 41 -11.18 -0.35 -3.08
N LYS A 42 -12.39 -0.82 -3.34
CA LYS A 42 -12.64 -1.97 -4.19
C LYS A 42 -12.53 -1.61 -5.67
N THR A 43 -11.87 -2.46 -6.43
CA THR A 43 -11.79 -2.33 -7.87
C THR A 43 -12.59 -3.44 -8.56
N PRO A 44 -13.29 -3.17 -9.68
CA PRO A 44 -14.03 -4.18 -10.41
C PRO A 44 -13.14 -5.22 -11.10
N GLN A 45 -12.00 -4.77 -11.63
CA GLN A 45 -11.10 -5.59 -12.46
C GLN A 45 -9.91 -6.14 -11.69
N TRP A 46 -9.33 -5.34 -10.78
CA TRP A 46 -8.06 -5.57 -10.12
C TRP A 46 -8.28 -5.86 -8.63
N GLY A 47 -7.69 -6.91 -8.12
CA GLY A 47 -7.77 -7.23 -6.69
C GLY A 47 -9.16 -7.51 -6.12
N ARG A 48 -10.23 -7.16 -6.79
CA ARG A 48 -11.63 -7.36 -6.40
C ARG A 48 -11.89 -7.00 -4.93
N LYS A 49 -12.08 -8.00 -4.07
CA LYS A 49 -12.32 -7.82 -2.63
C LYS A 49 -11.13 -7.33 -1.83
N HIS A 50 -9.92 -7.43 -2.38
CA HIS A 50 -8.67 -7.02 -1.73
C HIS A 50 -8.18 -5.63 -2.17
N GLY A 51 -8.93 -4.95 -3.03
CA GLY A 51 -8.59 -3.61 -3.52
C GLY A 51 -7.19 -3.54 -4.14
N TYR A 52 -6.44 -2.53 -3.78
CA TYR A 52 -5.07 -2.30 -4.23
C TYR A 52 -3.98 -2.88 -3.30
N LEU A 53 -4.34 -3.75 -2.37
CA LEU A 53 -3.42 -4.32 -1.36
C LEU A 53 -2.08 -4.82 -1.94
N ALA A 54 -2.08 -5.33 -3.18
CA ALA A 54 -0.86 -5.77 -3.87
C ALA A 54 0.15 -4.66 -4.15
N LEU A 55 -0.30 -3.39 -4.18
CA LEU A 55 0.57 -2.25 -4.43
C LEU A 55 1.38 -1.85 -3.18
N ILE A 56 0.91 -2.18 -2.00
CA ILE A 56 1.54 -1.84 -0.71
C ILE A 56 2.36 -3.00 -0.18
N VAL A 57 1.73 -4.17 -0.01
CA VAL A 57 2.39 -5.30 0.63
C VAL A 57 3.35 -6.02 -0.34
N LYS A 58 4.34 -6.69 0.22
CA LYS A 58 5.23 -7.57 -0.56
C LYS A 58 4.46 -8.75 -1.12
N GLU A 59 4.86 -9.23 -2.30
CA GLU A 59 4.20 -10.35 -3.00
C GLU A 59 3.96 -11.57 -2.11
N ALA A 60 4.96 -11.98 -1.34
CA ALA A 60 4.83 -13.13 -0.44
C ALA A 60 3.73 -12.91 0.62
N LYS A 61 3.65 -11.71 1.22
CA LYS A 61 2.61 -11.35 2.20
C LYS A 61 1.24 -11.28 1.53
N TYR A 62 1.17 -10.72 0.31
CA TYR A 62 -0.08 -10.66 -0.47
C TYR A 62 -0.64 -12.05 -0.74
N ARG A 63 0.20 -13.00 -1.19
CA ARG A 63 -0.21 -14.39 -1.46
C ARG A 63 -0.71 -15.09 -0.21
N LEU A 64 -0.10 -14.85 0.95
CA LEU A 64 -0.56 -15.42 2.23
C LEU A 64 -1.92 -14.87 2.65
N ILE A 65 -2.15 -13.56 2.48
CA ILE A 65 -3.41 -12.91 2.87
C ILE A 65 -4.56 -13.31 1.94
N THR A 66 -4.29 -13.36 0.63
CA THR A 66 -5.34 -13.48 -0.39
C THR A 66 -5.55 -14.91 -0.88
N ALA A 67 -4.62 -15.81 -0.59
CA ALA A 67 -4.56 -17.18 -1.13
C ALA A 67 -4.64 -17.20 -2.67
N THR A 68 -4.18 -16.14 -3.35
CA THR A 68 -4.18 -16.04 -4.81
C THR A 68 -2.76 -15.84 -5.35
N THR A 69 -2.52 -16.36 -6.55
CA THR A 69 -1.28 -16.14 -7.29
C THR A 69 -1.34 -14.93 -8.20
N ASN A 70 -2.54 -14.38 -8.43
CA ASN A 70 -2.72 -13.20 -9.27
C ASN A 70 -2.36 -11.94 -8.48
N ILE A 71 -1.30 -11.29 -8.90
CA ILE A 71 -0.83 -10.02 -8.32
C ILE A 71 -1.37 -8.90 -9.19
N VAL A 72 -1.83 -7.85 -8.54
CA VAL A 72 -2.22 -6.62 -9.23
C VAL A 72 -0.97 -5.75 -9.36
N ASP A 73 -0.52 -5.55 -10.58
CA ASP A 73 0.57 -4.62 -10.86
C ASP A 73 0.04 -3.19 -10.95
N ARG A 74 0.94 -2.22 -10.68
CA ARG A 74 0.62 -0.81 -10.87
C ARG A 74 0.28 -0.56 -12.33
N GLN A 75 -0.87 0.03 -12.58
CA GLN A 75 -1.32 0.33 -13.93
C GLN A 75 -0.46 1.43 -14.56
N VAL A 76 -0.17 1.24 -15.84
CA VAL A 76 0.40 2.29 -16.68
C VAL A 76 -0.74 3.15 -17.20
N LYS A 77 -0.53 4.46 -17.25
CA LYS A 77 -1.53 5.40 -17.76
C LYS A 77 -1.98 4.96 -19.16
N PRO A 78 -3.26 4.70 -19.38
CA PRO A 78 -3.77 4.32 -20.67
C PRO A 78 -3.50 5.44 -21.70
N ALA A 79 -3.25 5.06 -22.97
CA ALA A 79 -3.12 6.03 -24.03
C ALA A 79 -4.40 6.86 -24.14
N SER A 80 -4.25 8.19 -24.30
CA SER A 80 -5.39 9.11 -24.44
C SER A 80 -6.04 9.08 -25.83
N THR A 81 -5.49 8.29 -26.74
CA THR A 81 -6.03 8.15 -28.10
C THR A 81 -7.21 7.21 -28.10
N ASP A 82 -8.29 7.62 -28.76
CA ASP A 82 -9.44 6.77 -29.00
C ASP A 82 -8.99 5.43 -29.63
N PRO A 83 -9.63 4.30 -29.24
CA PRO A 83 -9.33 3.03 -29.85
C PRO A 83 -9.46 3.13 -31.38
N ASN A 84 -8.47 2.62 -32.10
CA ASN A 84 -8.46 2.67 -33.56
C ASN A 84 -9.65 1.84 -34.11
N ILE A 85 -10.71 2.56 -34.48
CA ILE A 85 -11.92 2.00 -35.06
C ILE A 85 -11.82 2.17 -36.59
N ASP A 86 -11.38 1.11 -37.26
CA ASP A 86 -11.29 1.08 -38.68
C ASP A 86 -12.64 0.72 -39.35
N GLY A 87 -12.72 0.81 -40.68
CA GLY A 87 -13.94 0.50 -41.43
C GLY A 87 -14.34 -0.97 -41.36
N LYS A 88 -13.48 -1.87 -40.84
CA LYS A 88 -13.73 -3.31 -40.72
C LYS A 88 -14.20 -3.69 -39.31
N THR A 89 -14.14 -2.77 -38.35
CA THR A 89 -14.55 -2.96 -36.97
C THR A 89 -16.06 -3.21 -36.92
N SER A 90 -16.49 -4.30 -36.30
CA SER A 90 -17.91 -4.63 -36.12
C SER A 90 -18.65 -3.61 -35.25
N ASN A 91 -19.97 -3.47 -35.44
CA ASN A 91 -20.78 -2.55 -34.63
C ASN A 91 -20.69 -2.86 -33.12
N PHE A 92 -20.51 -4.12 -32.76
CA PHE A 92 -20.35 -4.53 -31.37
C PHE A 92 -19.00 -4.04 -30.80
N GLU A 93 -17.93 -4.18 -31.54
CA GLU A 93 -16.59 -3.70 -31.14
C GLU A 93 -16.52 -2.18 -31.07
N ARG A 94 -17.19 -1.46 -31.97
CA ARG A 94 -17.31 -0.01 -31.95
C ARG A 94 -17.90 0.54 -30.66
N ILE A 95 -18.75 -0.21 -30.01
CA ILE A 95 -19.35 0.15 -28.70
C ILE A 95 -18.48 -0.34 -27.55
N LYS A 96 -17.90 -1.54 -27.67
CA LYS A 96 -17.16 -2.20 -26.59
C LYS A 96 -15.80 -1.56 -26.34
N LEU A 97 -15.04 -1.21 -27.39
CA LEU A 97 -13.69 -0.67 -27.26
C LEU A 97 -13.64 0.67 -26.49
N PRO A 98 -14.45 1.69 -26.84
CA PRO A 98 -14.47 2.94 -26.09
C PRO A 98 -14.85 2.75 -24.62
N ARG A 99 -15.85 1.91 -24.33
CA ARG A 99 -16.26 1.61 -22.95
C ARG A 99 -15.15 0.95 -22.13
N ALA A 100 -14.43 0.01 -22.72
CA ALA A 100 -13.30 -0.64 -22.05
C ALA A 100 -12.16 0.34 -21.80
N GLN A 101 -11.93 1.28 -22.72
CA GLN A 101 -10.93 2.33 -22.52
C GLN A 101 -11.33 3.32 -21.41
N ASP A 102 -12.57 3.78 -21.39
CA ASP A 102 -13.09 4.65 -20.35
C ASP A 102 -12.99 3.98 -18.97
N GLU A 103 -13.26 2.68 -18.89
CA GLU A 103 -13.13 1.90 -17.67
C GLU A 103 -11.66 1.78 -17.23
N ASN A 104 -10.72 1.54 -18.15
CA ASN A 104 -9.29 1.50 -17.84
C ASN A 104 -8.77 2.86 -17.36
N ILE A 105 -9.19 3.96 -17.98
CA ILE A 105 -8.85 5.33 -17.57
C ILE A 105 -9.38 5.60 -16.16
N ARG A 106 -10.63 5.22 -15.89
CA ARG A 106 -11.24 5.38 -14.57
C ARG A 106 -10.51 4.59 -13.49
N GLU A 107 -10.16 3.33 -13.76
CA GLU A 107 -9.40 2.47 -12.86
C GLU A 107 -8.01 3.05 -12.58
N PHE A 108 -7.34 3.56 -13.61
CA PHE A 108 -6.05 4.23 -13.45
C PHE A 108 -6.15 5.43 -12.51
N HIS A 109 -7.14 6.31 -12.73
CA HIS A 109 -7.35 7.47 -11.86
C HIS A 109 -7.71 7.05 -10.43
N LEU A 110 -8.51 6.01 -10.25
CA LEU A 110 -8.86 5.49 -8.93
C LEU A 110 -7.61 4.98 -8.19
N GLN A 111 -6.70 4.31 -8.89
CA GLN A 111 -5.43 3.87 -8.32
C GLN A 111 -4.53 5.03 -7.93
N GLU A 112 -4.35 6.04 -8.80
CA GLU A 112 -3.52 7.22 -8.53
C GLU A 112 -4.05 8.01 -7.34
N GLU A 113 -5.35 8.23 -7.25
CA GLU A 113 -6.01 8.91 -6.14
C GLU A 113 -5.85 8.13 -4.82
N THR A 114 -6.00 6.80 -4.89
CA THR A 114 -5.82 5.94 -3.71
C THR A 114 -4.39 5.98 -3.19
N ASP A 115 -3.40 5.82 -4.06
CA ASP A 115 -1.98 5.90 -3.70
C ASP A 115 -1.62 7.30 -3.17
N GLY A 116 -2.15 8.36 -3.80
CA GLY A 116 -1.99 9.75 -3.37
C GLY A 116 -2.50 9.98 -1.94
N GLN A 117 -3.72 9.56 -1.65
CA GLN A 117 -4.30 9.72 -0.31
C GLN A 117 -3.59 8.89 0.75
N LEU A 118 -3.20 7.65 0.43
CA LEU A 118 -2.42 6.82 1.35
C LEU A 118 -1.03 7.40 1.61
N LYS A 119 -0.41 7.97 0.59
CA LYS A 119 0.86 8.69 0.73
C LYS A 119 0.73 9.86 1.70
N GLU A 120 -0.30 10.68 1.56
CA GLU A 120 -0.59 11.78 2.47
C GLU A 120 -0.81 11.29 3.90
N ASN A 121 -1.60 10.25 4.09
CA ASN A 121 -1.84 9.66 5.42
C ASN A 121 -0.53 9.16 6.07
N ILE A 122 0.40 8.58 5.29
CA ILE A 122 1.71 8.14 5.81
C ILE A 122 2.57 9.35 6.19
N ILE A 123 2.59 10.40 5.36
CA ILE A 123 3.35 11.62 5.63
C ILE A 123 2.84 12.33 6.89
N GLU A 124 1.54 12.34 7.10
CA GLU A 124 0.92 12.91 8.31
C GLU A 124 1.17 12.06 9.56
N ALA A 125 1.23 10.73 9.40
CA ALA A 125 1.42 9.81 10.52
C ALA A 125 2.88 9.69 10.98
N VAL A 126 3.86 10.07 10.16
CA VAL A 126 5.29 9.87 10.42
C VAL A 126 6.01 11.21 10.50
N GLU A 127 6.80 11.41 11.56
CA GLU A 127 7.59 12.63 11.70
C GLU A 127 8.52 12.85 10.49
N GLU A 128 8.62 14.10 10.04
CA GLU A 128 9.34 14.47 8.81
C GLU A 128 10.81 14.02 8.82
N GLU A 129 11.45 13.96 9.99
CA GLU A 129 12.85 13.56 10.10
C GLU A 129 13.11 12.13 9.59
N TYR A 130 12.13 11.22 9.69
CA TYR A 130 12.25 9.83 9.24
C TYR A 130 12.02 9.66 7.75
N LEU A 131 11.33 10.60 7.11
CA LEU A 131 11.05 10.61 5.67
C LEU A 131 11.92 11.63 4.89
N GLY A 132 12.62 12.52 5.58
CA GLY A 132 13.29 13.68 4.98
C GLY A 132 14.26 13.36 3.85
N LYS A 133 14.88 12.17 3.86
CA LYS A 133 15.77 11.73 2.77
C LYS A 133 15.08 11.53 1.42
N LEU A 134 13.77 11.31 1.42
CA LEU A 134 12.95 11.15 0.22
C LEU A 134 12.35 12.48 -0.25
N LYS A 135 12.37 13.49 0.60
CA LYS A 135 11.85 14.81 0.29
C LYS A 135 12.77 15.53 -0.68
N LYS A 136 12.23 15.98 -1.80
CA LYS A 136 12.94 16.80 -2.79
C LYS A 136 12.80 18.28 -2.44
N ASP A 137 13.82 19.08 -2.78
CA ASP A 137 13.80 20.54 -2.57
C ASP A 137 12.63 21.20 -3.30
N TYR A 138 12.28 20.68 -4.47
CA TYR A 138 11.14 21.11 -5.27
C TYR A 138 10.17 19.95 -5.46
N GLY A 139 8.93 20.12 -5.01
CA GLY A 139 7.87 19.12 -5.16
C GLY A 139 7.68 18.16 -3.97
N GLY A 140 8.49 18.26 -2.92
CA GLY A 140 8.34 17.43 -1.73
C GLY A 140 8.40 15.93 -2.04
N TYR A 141 7.32 15.20 -1.76
CA TYR A 141 7.20 13.76 -1.99
C TYR A 141 6.43 13.42 -3.29
N SER A 142 6.36 14.35 -4.27
CA SER A 142 5.53 14.17 -5.48
C SER A 142 5.86 12.90 -6.28
N ASP A 143 7.14 12.53 -6.35
CA ASP A 143 7.60 11.37 -7.12
C ASP A 143 7.54 10.05 -6.35
N GLU A 144 7.19 10.13 -5.06
CA GLU A 144 7.12 8.97 -4.19
C GLU A 144 5.72 8.34 -4.20
N THR A 145 5.67 7.04 -3.98
CA THR A 145 4.45 6.27 -3.78
C THR A 145 4.29 5.89 -2.31
N ALA A 146 3.09 5.55 -1.86
CA ALA A 146 2.87 5.03 -0.51
C ALA A 146 3.81 3.85 -0.21
N LYS A 147 4.01 2.95 -1.17
CA LYS A 147 4.94 1.81 -1.05
C LYS A 147 6.40 2.22 -0.90
N SER A 148 6.86 3.24 -1.63
CA SER A 148 8.25 3.71 -1.52
C SER A 148 8.53 4.32 -0.15
N LEU A 149 7.58 5.07 0.42
CA LEU A 149 7.68 5.59 1.77
C LEU A 149 7.78 4.46 2.81
N LEU A 150 6.91 3.47 2.73
CA LEU A 150 6.94 2.30 3.62
C LEU A 150 8.25 1.50 3.47
N ASN A 151 8.73 1.29 2.24
CA ASN A 151 10.00 0.62 2.02
C ASN A 151 11.18 1.39 2.60
N HIS A 152 11.18 2.72 2.49
CA HIS A 152 12.21 3.57 3.08
C HIS A 152 12.24 3.41 4.61
N LEU A 153 11.09 3.52 5.27
CA LEU A 153 10.99 3.32 6.72
C LEU A 153 11.53 1.94 7.12
N ASN A 154 11.09 0.89 6.42
CA ASN A 154 11.52 -0.48 6.72
C ASN A 154 13.03 -0.65 6.55
N THR A 155 13.61 -0.16 5.44
CA THR A 155 15.03 -0.38 5.13
C THR A 155 15.96 0.51 5.94
N THR A 156 15.53 1.70 6.33
CA THR A 156 16.38 2.69 7.00
C THR A 156 16.30 2.56 8.52
N TRP A 157 15.11 2.35 9.07
CA TRP A 157 14.85 2.43 10.51
C TRP A 157 14.48 1.11 11.16
N CYS A 158 13.81 0.22 10.43
CA CYS A 158 13.22 -1.00 11.01
C CYS A 158 14.07 -2.26 10.77
N ASN A 159 15.32 -2.12 10.37
CA ASN A 159 16.22 -3.26 10.23
C ASN A 159 16.57 -3.84 11.60
N ILE A 160 15.96 -4.97 11.92
CA ILE A 160 16.34 -5.75 13.10
C ILE A 160 17.79 -6.21 12.91
N THR A 161 18.68 -5.73 13.77
CA THR A 161 20.08 -6.15 13.75
C THR A 161 20.20 -7.65 14.01
N THR A 162 21.31 -8.26 13.57
CA THR A 162 21.58 -9.68 13.85
C THR A 162 21.62 -9.97 15.37
N LEU A 163 22.02 -8.97 16.15
CA LEU A 163 22.07 -9.06 17.61
C LEU A 163 20.65 -9.11 18.21
N GLU A 164 19.73 -8.29 17.71
CA GLU A 164 18.33 -8.28 18.17
C GLU A 164 17.60 -9.56 17.78
N LYS A 165 17.84 -10.06 16.56
CA LYS A 165 17.36 -11.39 16.14
C LYS A 165 17.88 -12.49 17.06
N GLY A 166 19.16 -12.42 17.42
CA GLY A 166 19.79 -13.37 18.36
C GLY A 166 19.16 -13.31 19.75
N LYS A 167 18.89 -12.10 20.26
CA LYS A 167 18.20 -11.92 21.56
C LYS A 167 16.78 -12.45 21.53
N ALA A 168 15.99 -12.12 20.50
CA ALA A 168 14.63 -12.63 20.33
C ALA A 168 14.60 -14.16 20.25
N LEU A 169 15.48 -14.78 19.47
CA LEU A 169 15.61 -16.23 19.37
C LEU A 169 16.06 -16.86 20.71
N GLY A 170 16.92 -16.18 21.47
CA GLY A 170 17.34 -16.60 22.79
C GLY A 170 16.17 -16.65 23.78
N ILE A 171 15.29 -15.63 23.75
CA ILE A 171 14.08 -15.59 24.58
C ILE A 171 13.12 -16.74 24.19
N PHE A 172 12.91 -16.96 22.88
CA PHE A 172 12.06 -18.05 22.40
C PHE A 172 12.58 -19.45 22.72
N ARG A 173 13.91 -19.62 22.81
CA ARG A 173 14.56 -20.89 23.13
C ARG A 173 14.81 -21.09 24.62
N ALA A 174 14.60 -20.06 25.43
CA ALA A 174 14.71 -20.21 26.87
C ALA A 174 13.69 -21.26 27.38
N PRO A 175 14.09 -22.18 28.30
CA PRO A 175 13.15 -23.11 28.87
C PRO A 175 11.99 -22.34 29.53
N TRP A 176 10.78 -22.76 29.24
CA TRP A 176 9.62 -22.12 29.85
C TRP A 176 9.61 -22.39 31.37
N ASP A 177 9.78 -21.35 32.13
CA ASP A 177 9.69 -21.40 33.58
C ASP A 177 8.24 -21.11 33.97
N MET A 178 7.52 -22.12 34.45
CA MET A 178 6.12 -22.01 34.91
C MET A 178 5.96 -21.09 36.13
N THR A 179 7.05 -20.69 36.77
CA THR A 179 7.05 -19.78 37.91
C THR A 179 7.25 -18.31 37.51
N SER A 180 7.62 -18.06 36.26
CA SER A 180 7.78 -16.70 35.76
C SER A 180 6.44 -16.09 35.36
N ASN A 181 6.21 -14.85 35.74
CA ASN A 181 5.01 -14.09 35.36
C ASN A 181 4.87 -14.06 33.82
N ILE A 182 3.66 -14.28 33.33
CA ILE A 182 3.30 -14.26 31.89
C ILE A 182 3.78 -12.97 31.17
N THR A 183 3.83 -11.85 31.90
CA THR A 183 4.35 -10.56 31.41
C THR A 183 5.82 -10.57 30.94
N LYS A 184 6.55 -11.66 31.13
CA LYS A 184 7.93 -11.78 30.65
C LYS A 184 8.03 -12.22 29.19
N TYR A 185 6.90 -12.60 28.57
CA TYR A 185 6.81 -13.15 27.20
C TYR A 185 5.89 -12.33 26.28
N GLU A 186 5.31 -11.23 26.77
CA GLU A 186 4.65 -10.19 25.99
C GLU A 186 5.66 -9.11 25.57
#